data_2d2a06983559fff4ab4795795f346dcb
#
_entry.id   2d2a06983559fff4ab4795795f346dcb
#
_cell.length_a   1.000
_cell.length_b   1.000
_cell.length_c   1.000
_cell.angle_alpha   90.00
_cell.angle_beta   90.00
_cell.angle_gamma   90.00
#
_symmetry.space_group_name_H-M   'P 1'
#
loop_
_entity.id
_entity.type
_entity.pdbx_description
1 polymer ?
#
loop_
_entity_poly.entity_id
_entity_poly.type
_entity_poly.pdbx_seq_one_letter_code
_entity_poly.pdbx_strand_id
1 'polypeptide(L)'
;MNQNMTPFLDALKKYIDEEVSPFDVPGHHMGNADNLFKDYVGELTYMCDVNAPRGLDNLNHPSGVIDEAQKLMKIYIKLKKAKFMIIYLLKSQVLY
;
A
#
# COMPACT_ATOMS: atom_id res chain seq x y z
N MET A 1 16.88 4.14 -3.93
CA MET A 1 15.86 3.10 -3.69
C MET A 1 15.25 2.67 -5.01
N ASN A 2 15.05 1.37 -5.19
CA ASN A 2 14.39 0.83 -6.38
C ASN A 2 12.89 1.13 -6.33
N GLN A 3 12.39 1.93 -7.27
CA GLN A 3 10.98 2.31 -7.36
C GLN A 3 10.04 1.17 -7.80
N ASN A 4 10.58 0.04 -8.24
CA ASN A 4 9.79 -1.14 -8.57
C ASN A 4 9.48 -2.03 -7.35
N MET A 5 10.04 -1.71 -6.19
CA MET A 5 9.72 -2.40 -4.93
C MET A 5 8.30 -2.08 -4.47
N THR A 6 7.62 -3.10 -3.94
CA THR A 6 6.27 -2.99 -3.38
C THR A 6 6.24 -3.58 -1.96
N PRO A 7 6.93 -2.95 -0.99
CA PRO A 7 7.16 -3.57 0.32
C PRO A 7 5.88 -3.92 1.07
N PHE A 8 4.88 -3.05 1.07
CA PHE A 8 3.61 -3.33 1.73
C PHE A 8 2.81 -4.42 1.00
N LEU A 9 2.72 -4.35 -0.32
CA LEU A 9 2.01 -5.37 -1.11
C LEU A 9 2.65 -6.74 -0.96
N ASP A 10 3.98 -6.82 -0.96
CA ASP A 10 4.70 -8.08 -0.79
C ASP A 10 4.47 -8.67 0.60
N ALA A 11 4.47 -7.83 1.64
CA ALA A 11 4.15 -8.25 3.00
C ALA A 11 2.70 -8.73 3.13
N LEU A 12 1.75 -8.06 2.48
CA LEU A 12 0.35 -8.46 2.47
C LEU A 12 0.14 -9.81 1.78
N LYS A 13 0.76 -10.02 0.62
CA LYS A 13 0.72 -11.31 -0.07
C LYS A 13 1.28 -12.44 0.80
N LYS A 14 2.42 -12.19 1.43
CA LYS A 14 3.01 -13.15 2.36
C LYS A 14 2.08 -13.49 3.52
N TYR A 15 1.45 -12.48 4.11
CA TYR A 15 0.48 -12.68 5.20
C TYR A 15 -0.71 -13.52 4.76
N ILE A 16 -1.24 -13.29 3.57
CA ILE A 16 -2.33 -14.10 2.99
C ILE A 16 -1.89 -15.55 2.77
N ASP A 17 -0.67 -15.75 2.24
CA ASP A 17 -0.12 -17.09 1.95
C ASP A 17 0.17 -17.90 3.23
N GLU A 18 0.39 -17.24 4.36
CA GLU A 18 0.59 -17.89 5.66
C GLU A 18 -0.69 -18.55 6.22
N GLU A 19 -1.85 -18.29 5.64
CA GLU A 19 -3.15 -18.85 6.03
C GLU A 19 -3.43 -18.71 7.53
N VAL A 20 -3.10 -17.55 8.11
CA VAL A 20 -3.28 -17.26 9.52
C VAL A 20 -4.78 -17.24 9.87
N SER A 21 -5.14 -17.77 11.04
CA SER A 21 -6.50 -17.64 11.58
C SER A 21 -6.60 -16.33 12.38
N PRO A 22 -7.19 -15.25 11.82
CA PRO A 22 -7.24 -13.97 12.49
C PRO A 22 -8.31 -13.94 13.58
N PHE A 23 -7.96 -13.41 14.74
CA PHE A 23 -8.87 -13.15 15.88
C PHE A 23 -8.99 -11.66 16.18
N ASP A 24 -8.50 -10.82 15.31
CA ASP A 24 -8.52 -9.37 15.41
C ASP A 24 -9.57 -8.74 14.48
N VAL A 25 -9.62 -7.42 14.45
CA VAL A 25 -10.44 -6.69 13.48
C VAL A 25 -9.75 -6.66 12.11
N PRO A 26 -10.48 -6.62 11.00
CA PRO A 26 -11.96 -6.57 10.88
C PRO A 26 -12.66 -7.90 11.21
N GLY A 27 -13.92 -7.79 11.67
CA GLY A 27 -14.71 -8.94 12.13
C GLY A 27 -15.07 -9.99 11.08
N HIS A 28 -14.84 -9.72 9.78
CA HIS A 28 -15.04 -10.71 8.72
C HIS A 28 -13.92 -11.76 8.67
N HIS A 29 -12.87 -11.61 9.45
CA HIS A 29 -11.74 -12.57 9.58
C HIS A 29 -11.17 -12.99 8.21
N MET A 30 -10.70 -12.05 7.40
CA MET A 30 -10.18 -12.27 6.04
C MET A 30 -11.20 -12.93 5.10
N GLY A 31 -12.49 -12.67 5.33
CA GLY A 31 -13.58 -13.22 4.53
C GLY A 31 -14.06 -14.62 4.94
N ASN A 32 -13.59 -15.16 6.07
CA ASN A 32 -14.03 -16.46 6.56
C ASN A 32 -15.44 -16.45 7.18
N ALA A 33 -15.93 -15.27 7.61
CA ALA A 33 -17.29 -15.12 8.08
C ALA A 33 -18.27 -15.07 6.91
N ASP A 34 -19.44 -15.68 7.07
CA ASP A 34 -20.50 -15.60 6.06
C ASP A 34 -20.93 -14.15 5.82
N ASN A 35 -20.93 -13.78 4.56
CA ASN A 35 -21.23 -12.41 4.17
C ASN A 35 -21.74 -12.37 2.72
N LEU A 36 -23.00 -11.97 2.56
CA LEU A 36 -23.62 -11.82 1.24
C LEU A 36 -22.88 -10.81 0.35
N PHE A 37 -22.26 -9.82 0.95
CA PHE A 37 -21.50 -8.81 0.23
C PHE A 37 -20.19 -9.35 -0.36
N LYS A 38 -19.68 -10.45 0.18
CA LYS A 38 -18.47 -11.13 -0.29
C LYS A 38 -18.59 -11.56 -1.76
N ASP A 39 -19.74 -12.06 -2.16
CA ASP A 39 -20.00 -12.47 -3.55
C ASP A 39 -19.98 -11.28 -4.52
N TYR A 40 -20.36 -10.12 -4.02
CA TYR A 40 -20.38 -8.88 -4.80
C TYR A 40 -18.98 -8.26 -4.98
N VAL A 41 -18.21 -8.16 -3.90
CA VAL A 41 -16.89 -7.48 -3.92
C VAL A 41 -15.71 -8.41 -4.19
N GLY A 42 -15.91 -9.71 -4.09
CA GLY A 42 -14.88 -10.72 -4.29
C GLY A 42 -14.14 -11.12 -3.02
N GLU A 43 -13.71 -12.36 -2.96
CA GLU A 43 -13.04 -12.93 -1.80
C GLU A 43 -11.69 -12.27 -1.51
N LEU A 44 -10.91 -11.99 -2.54
CA LEU A 44 -9.59 -11.36 -2.39
C LEU A 44 -9.68 -9.99 -1.72
N THR A 45 -10.75 -9.24 -1.95
CA THR A 45 -10.98 -7.95 -1.29
C THR A 45 -11.01 -8.09 0.23
N TYR A 46 -11.70 -9.11 0.74
CA TYR A 46 -11.74 -9.38 2.18
C TYR A 46 -10.41 -9.88 2.72
N MET A 47 -9.67 -10.67 1.96
CA MET A 47 -8.36 -11.17 2.36
C MET A 47 -7.33 -10.02 2.49
N CYS A 48 -7.49 -8.97 1.71
CA CYS A 48 -6.63 -7.78 1.75
C CYS A 48 -7.04 -6.76 2.81
N ASP A 49 -8.24 -6.91 3.40
CA ASP A 49 -8.73 -5.99 4.44
C ASP A 49 -8.24 -6.42 5.81
N VAL A 50 -7.10 -5.89 6.19
CA VAL A 50 -6.40 -6.18 7.43
C VAL A 50 -6.11 -4.91 8.22
N ASN A 51 -5.99 -5.03 9.54
CA ASN A 51 -5.62 -3.90 10.39
C ASN A 51 -4.08 -3.77 10.48
N ALA A 52 -3.50 -4.20 11.58
CA ALA A 52 -2.05 -4.14 11.80
C ALA A 52 -1.52 -5.48 12.32
N PRO A 53 -1.73 -6.58 11.58
CA PRO A 53 -1.23 -7.87 11.99
C PRO A 53 0.30 -7.91 11.92
N ARG A 54 0.89 -8.89 12.57
CA ARG A 54 2.34 -9.07 12.58
C ARG A 54 2.90 -9.13 11.16
N GLY A 55 3.90 -8.32 10.90
CA GLY A 55 4.58 -8.23 9.60
C GLY A 55 4.02 -7.19 8.65
N LEU A 56 2.86 -6.58 8.95
CA LEU A 56 2.25 -5.55 8.11
C LEU A 56 2.41 -4.12 8.64
N ASP A 57 3.17 -3.95 9.74
CA ASP A 57 3.42 -2.63 10.31
C ASP A 57 2.15 -1.98 10.89
N ASN A 58 2.27 -0.77 11.41
CA ASN A 58 1.16 0.00 11.96
C ASN A 58 1.14 1.41 11.32
N LEU A 59 0.05 1.75 10.68
CA LEU A 59 -0.08 3.05 10.01
C LEU A 59 0.06 4.24 10.95
N ASN A 60 -0.33 4.10 12.21
CA ASN A 60 -0.20 5.18 13.21
C ASN A 60 1.26 5.39 13.66
N HIS A 61 2.09 4.36 13.59
CA HIS A 61 3.52 4.40 13.94
C HIS A 61 4.33 3.56 12.95
N PRO A 62 4.46 4.01 11.69
CA PRO A 62 5.17 3.24 10.68
C PRO A 62 6.64 3.06 11.02
N SER A 63 7.11 1.82 11.06
CA SER A 63 8.51 1.48 11.33
C SER A 63 9.05 0.36 10.45
N GLY A 64 8.20 -0.24 9.61
CA GLY A 64 8.53 -1.36 8.73
C GLY A 64 8.07 -1.12 7.30
N VAL A 65 7.25 -2.04 6.77
CA VAL A 65 6.85 -2.03 5.34
C VAL A 65 6.02 -0.82 4.95
N ILE A 66 5.24 -0.23 5.86
CA ILE A 66 4.50 1.01 5.60
C ILE A 66 5.48 2.18 5.50
N ASP A 67 6.44 2.27 6.41
CA ASP A 67 7.50 3.29 6.37
C ASP A 67 8.31 3.20 5.07
N GLU A 68 8.68 2.00 4.64
CA GLU A 68 9.38 1.78 3.37
C GLU A 68 8.53 2.23 2.17
N ALA A 69 7.25 1.89 2.14
CA ALA A 69 6.33 2.31 1.08
C ALA A 69 6.17 3.84 1.06
N GLN A 70 6.06 4.48 2.23
CA GLN A 70 5.98 5.94 2.34
C GLN A 70 7.27 6.62 1.85
N LYS A 71 8.44 6.07 2.15
CA LYS A 71 9.73 6.58 1.65
C LYS A 71 9.82 6.48 0.12
N LEU A 72 9.41 5.37 -0.47
CA LEU A 72 9.34 5.20 -1.92
C LEU A 72 8.41 6.22 -2.57
N MET A 73 7.23 6.44 -2.00
CA MET A 73 6.28 7.43 -2.48
C MET A 73 6.84 8.86 -2.39
N LYS A 74 7.50 9.17 -1.29
CA LYS A 74 8.15 10.48 -1.09
C LYS A 74 9.21 10.77 -2.16
N ILE A 75 10.05 9.79 -2.48
CA ILE A 75 11.05 9.90 -3.54
C ILE A 75 10.38 10.10 -4.90
N TYR A 76 9.37 9.31 -5.20
CA TYR A 76 8.60 9.40 -6.44
C TYR A 76 7.97 10.79 -6.64
N ILE A 77 7.35 11.34 -5.59
CA ILE A 77 6.74 12.67 -5.64
C ILE A 77 7.80 13.75 -5.88
N LYS A 78 8.95 13.66 -5.21
CA LYS A 78 10.07 14.61 -5.41
C LYS A 78 10.57 14.57 -6.85
N LEU A 79 10.76 13.39 -7.43
CA LEU A 79 11.19 13.22 -8.82
C LEU A 79 10.17 13.79 -9.80
N LYS A 80 8.88 13.56 -9.56
CA LYS A 80 7.80 14.15 -10.38
C LYS A 80 7.77 15.67 -10.31
N LYS A 81 7.91 16.24 -9.12
CA LYS A 81 7.97 17.70 -8.93
C LYS A 81 9.18 18.30 -9.63
N ALA A 82 10.35 17.70 -9.52
CA ALA A 82 11.57 18.16 -10.21
C ALA A 82 11.39 18.16 -11.74
N LYS A 83 10.82 17.09 -12.29
CA LYS A 83 10.50 17.00 -13.72
C LYS A 83 9.53 18.08 -14.17
N PHE A 84 8.48 18.32 -13.41
CA PHE A 84 7.50 19.36 -13.69
C PHE A 84 8.14 20.76 -13.66
N MET A 85 8.97 21.04 -12.67
CA MET A 85 9.71 22.31 -12.56
C MET A 85 10.63 22.55 -13.76
N ILE A 86 11.34 21.53 -14.21
CA ILE A 86 12.21 21.63 -15.40
C ILE A 86 11.38 21.95 -16.65
N ILE A 87 10.27 21.25 -16.87
CA ILE A 87 9.37 21.50 -18.00
C ILE A 87 8.82 22.93 -17.95
N TYR A 88 8.40 23.40 -16.77
CA TYR A 88 7.90 24.75 -16.59
C TYR A 88 8.97 25.82 -16.95
N LEU A 89 10.18 25.65 -16.46
CA LEU A 89 11.30 26.57 -16.74
C LEU A 89 11.65 26.58 -18.22
N LEU A 90 11.70 25.44 -18.89
CA LEU A 90 11.96 25.35 -20.32
C LEU A 90 10.86 26.05 -21.13
N LYS A 91 9.60 25.87 -20.77
CA LYS A 91 8.48 26.55 -21.42
C LYS A 91 8.54 28.07 -21.24
N SER A 92 8.88 28.54 -20.05
CA SER A 92 9.01 29.98 -19.79
C SER A 92 10.13 30.64 -20.61
N GLN A 93 11.22 29.93 -20.87
CA GLN A 93 12.30 30.38 -21.72
C GLN A 93 11.92 30.46 -23.20
N VAL A 94 11.07 29.55 -23.67
CA VAL A 94 10.61 29.55 -25.08
C VAL A 94 9.58 30.64 -25.35
N LEU A 95 8.80 31.05 -24.35
CA LEU A 95 7.76 32.09 -24.48
C LEU A 95 8.28 33.51 -24.36
N TYR A 96 9.50 33.69 -23.96
CA TYR A 96 10.21 34.96 -23.90
C TYR A 96 11.38 34.99 -24.89
#